data_dbb2e4e7ff68d121662ccf968de0ee1e
#
_entry.id   dbb2e4e7ff68d121662ccf968de0ee1e
#
_cell.length_a   1.000
_cell.length_b   1.000
_cell.length_c   1.000
_cell.angle_alpha   90.00
_cell.angle_beta   90.00
_cell.angle_gamma   90.00
#
_symmetry.space_group_name_H-M   'P 1'
#
loop_
_entity.id
_entity.type
_entity.pdbx_description
1 polymer ?
#
loop_
_entity_poly.entity_id
_entity_poly.type
_entity_poly.pdbx_seq_one_letter_code
_entity_poly.pdbx_strand_id
1 'polypeptide(L)'
;MNELVCKSRLSAFFSAILLLVTIAPVKANEAYEFKFDPVPQKLAQYTRNSATTYLNQGLQLIQSGSPQQAIAAFNQAIQLDPSLAPAYYNLGLALRQVGQLQPAADAFYRATQVDPKFALAYANLGGALLEGNNLTQAENYLQRAIELDSKLGFAYYNIGLLYQQKEDCRKAVKSFTKAMKYSNKAPEPAYQIGLCYMQERKLKKATNAFKEAVRINPKYPEAHYNIGSILYTQGKHEQALESFRKAAEANPDYPSAYYGAGLAFIQMKQYPDAMRVLQYSRDLFLAQNNQLWASNAEQLMQQAQSFTYQIPPR
;
A
#
# COMPACT_ATOMS: atom_id res chain seq x y z
N MET A 1 3.80 -31.97 39.15
CA MET A 1 4.96 -32.68 39.71
C MET A 1 6.20 -32.08 39.08
N ASN A 2 6.96 -31.44 39.99
CA ASN A 2 8.40 -31.12 39.93
C ASN A 2 8.89 -30.19 38.79
N GLU A 3 9.05 -28.88 39.02
CA GLU A 3 10.19 -28.21 39.73
C GLU A 3 11.57 -28.83 39.45
N LEU A 4 12.43 -28.04 38.82
CA LEU A 4 13.85 -27.96 39.24
C LEU A 4 14.49 -26.64 38.78
N VAL A 5 14.73 -25.85 39.78
CA VAL A 5 15.57 -24.66 39.94
C VAL A 5 17.00 -24.95 39.54
N CYS A 6 17.66 -24.08 38.81
CA CYS A 6 19.12 -23.95 38.84
C CYS A 6 19.54 -22.48 38.99
N LYS A 7 19.92 -22.14 40.23
CA LYS A 7 20.66 -20.92 40.56
C LYS A 7 22.13 -21.15 40.25
N SER A 8 22.77 -20.24 39.51
CA SER A 8 24.24 -20.10 39.64
C SER A 8 24.57 -18.62 39.88
N ARG A 9 25.18 -18.42 41.03
CA ARG A 9 25.80 -17.19 41.50
C ARG A 9 27.08 -16.89 40.68
N LEU A 10 27.27 -15.65 40.29
CA LEU A 10 28.62 -15.08 40.10
C LEU A 10 28.67 -13.76 40.84
N SER A 11 29.35 -13.78 41.97
CA SER A 11 29.84 -12.63 42.73
C SER A 11 31.09 -12.09 42.00
N ALA A 12 31.08 -10.83 41.60
CA ALA A 12 32.29 -10.10 41.23
C ALA A 12 32.46 -8.90 42.14
N PHE A 13 33.56 -8.91 42.86
CA PHE A 13 34.08 -7.91 43.76
C PHE A 13 34.19 -6.52 43.11
N PHE A 14 33.58 -5.51 43.69
CA PHE A 14 33.97 -4.12 43.53
C PHE A 14 34.52 -3.61 44.87
N SER A 15 35.84 -3.48 44.93
CA SER A 15 36.52 -2.77 45.98
C SER A 15 36.22 -1.27 45.87
N ALA A 16 35.43 -0.76 46.76
CA ALA A 16 35.23 0.69 46.91
C ALA A 16 36.43 1.29 47.65
N ILE A 17 37.25 2.00 46.96
CA ILE A 17 38.25 2.95 47.59
C ILE A 17 37.44 4.16 47.99
N LEU A 18 37.18 4.27 49.27
CA LEU A 18 36.56 5.42 49.91
C LEU A 18 37.66 6.53 50.08
N LEU A 19 37.77 7.42 49.10
CA LEU A 19 38.54 8.65 49.28
C LEU A 19 37.64 9.65 50.04
N LEU A 20 37.89 9.82 51.30
CA LEU A 20 37.36 10.90 52.11
C LEU A 20 37.97 12.24 51.64
N VAL A 21 37.32 12.89 50.67
CA VAL A 21 37.55 14.29 50.36
C VAL A 21 36.66 15.09 51.30
N THR A 22 37.26 15.76 52.28
CA THR A 22 36.59 16.78 53.11
C THR A 22 36.22 17.95 52.21
N ILE A 23 34.95 17.99 51.82
CA ILE A 23 34.40 19.14 51.09
C ILE A 23 34.08 20.20 52.12
N ALA A 24 34.80 21.29 52.11
CA ALA A 24 34.42 22.51 52.84
C ALA A 24 33.06 23.01 52.31
N PRO A 25 32.18 23.57 53.15
CA PRO A 25 30.87 24.02 52.66
C PRO A 25 31.05 25.16 51.67
N VAL A 26 30.82 24.87 50.40
CA VAL A 26 30.68 25.89 49.36
C VAL A 26 29.38 26.64 49.68
N LYS A 27 29.47 27.94 49.86
CA LYS A 27 28.32 28.84 50.02
C LYS A 27 27.38 28.63 48.84
N ALA A 28 26.16 28.18 49.17
CA ALA A 28 25.08 28.06 48.21
C ALA A 28 24.63 29.48 47.82
N ASN A 29 25.26 30.07 46.84
CA ASN A 29 24.71 31.26 46.17
C ASN A 29 25.50 31.62 44.92
N GLU A 30 25.64 30.66 43.99
CA GLU A 30 25.83 30.97 42.59
C GLU A 30 25.28 29.76 41.81
N ALA A 31 23.99 29.84 41.46
CA ALA A 31 23.45 28.98 40.39
C ALA A 31 24.18 29.33 39.10
N TYR A 32 25.17 28.50 38.71
CA TYR A 32 25.72 28.58 37.40
C TYR A 32 24.60 28.20 36.39
N GLU A 33 23.84 29.21 35.93
CA GLU A 33 23.08 29.07 34.71
C GLU A 33 24.07 28.83 33.60
N PHE A 34 24.16 27.56 33.15
CA PHE A 34 24.78 27.24 31.88
C PHE A 34 23.96 27.89 30.78
N LYS A 35 24.26 29.13 30.44
CA LYS A 35 23.75 29.76 29.22
C LYS A 35 24.52 29.14 28.06
N PHE A 36 23.90 28.19 27.39
CA PHE A 36 24.38 27.79 26.07
C PHE A 36 24.28 29.01 25.17
N ASP A 37 25.36 29.46 24.64
CA ASP A 37 25.36 30.51 23.59
C ASP A 37 24.50 30.01 22.44
N PRO A 38 23.58 30.82 21.91
CA PRO A 38 22.74 30.41 20.80
C PRO A 38 23.69 30.04 19.64
N VAL A 39 23.43 28.86 19.02
CA VAL A 39 24.17 28.37 17.84
C VAL A 39 24.31 29.54 16.86
N PRO A 40 25.54 29.91 16.42
CA PRO A 40 25.71 31.02 15.51
C PRO A 40 24.80 30.88 14.31
N GLN A 41 24.02 31.91 13.95
CA GLN A 41 23.03 31.90 12.88
C GLN A 41 23.60 31.35 11.55
N LYS A 42 24.87 31.63 11.27
CA LYS A 42 25.56 31.10 10.09
C LYS A 42 25.74 29.59 10.13
N LEU A 43 26.02 29.00 11.31
CA LEU A 43 26.15 27.55 11.46
C LEU A 43 24.75 26.85 11.32
N ALA A 44 23.74 27.42 11.94
CA ALA A 44 22.37 26.94 11.80
C ALA A 44 21.85 26.98 10.34
N GLN A 45 22.23 28.06 9.62
CA GLN A 45 21.91 28.18 8.19
C GLN A 45 22.66 27.15 7.34
N TYR A 46 23.94 26.90 7.66
CA TYR A 46 24.77 25.91 6.95
C TYR A 46 24.23 24.50 7.15
N THR A 47 23.89 24.11 8.38
CA THR A 47 23.31 22.77 8.67
C THR A 47 21.97 22.57 7.98
N ARG A 48 21.09 23.60 7.96
CA ARG A 48 19.81 23.56 7.26
C ARG A 48 19.99 23.42 5.75
N ASN A 49 20.93 24.14 5.13
CA ASN A 49 21.23 24.03 3.71
C ASN A 49 21.76 22.63 3.38
N SER A 50 22.64 22.07 4.23
CA SER A 50 23.14 20.72 4.08
C SER A 50 22.02 19.66 4.22
N ALA A 51 21.11 19.81 5.19
CA ALA A 51 19.94 18.94 5.35
C ALA A 51 19.06 18.95 4.11
N THR A 52 18.79 20.13 3.54
CA THR A 52 18.02 20.26 2.29
C THR A 52 18.73 19.61 1.11
N THR A 53 20.06 19.67 1.06
CA THR A 53 20.85 18.98 0.02
C THR A 53 20.66 17.46 0.10
N TYR A 54 20.74 16.86 1.29
CA TYR A 54 20.48 15.43 1.48
C TYR A 54 19.04 15.04 1.22
N LEU A 55 18.06 15.88 1.56
CA LEU A 55 16.66 15.67 1.19
C LEU A 55 16.51 15.59 -0.34
N ASN A 56 17.08 16.53 -1.07
CA ASN A 56 17.03 16.55 -2.54
C ASN A 56 17.76 15.35 -3.15
N GLN A 57 18.90 14.94 -2.59
CA GLN A 57 19.60 13.72 -3.00
C GLN A 57 18.72 12.48 -2.81
N GLY A 58 18.04 12.37 -1.66
CA GLY A 58 17.09 11.27 -1.41
C GLY A 58 15.96 11.26 -2.43
N LEU A 59 15.39 12.42 -2.76
CA LEU A 59 14.35 12.52 -3.80
C LEU A 59 14.83 12.08 -5.18
N GLN A 60 16.05 12.43 -5.58
CA GLN A 60 16.67 11.96 -6.82
C GLN A 60 16.87 10.44 -6.82
N LEU A 61 17.29 9.88 -5.68
CA LEU A 61 17.48 8.44 -5.52
C LEU A 61 16.15 7.67 -5.63
N ILE A 62 15.06 8.21 -5.11
CA ILE A 62 13.71 7.65 -5.33
C ILE A 62 13.36 7.65 -6.82
N GLN A 63 13.60 8.77 -7.52
CA GLN A 63 13.33 8.89 -8.96
C GLN A 63 14.16 7.91 -9.81
N SER A 64 15.40 7.61 -9.38
CA SER A 64 16.26 6.63 -10.03
C SER A 64 16.01 5.17 -9.63
N GLY A 65 14.98 4.90 -8.80
CA GLY A 65 14.64 3.54 -8.38
C GLY A 65 15.55 2.95 -7.31
N SER A 66 16.22 3.80 -6.51
CA SER A 66 17.16 3.39 -5.47
C SER A 66 16.66 3.72 -4.05
N PRO A 67 15.53 3.13 -3.58
CA PRO A 67 14.89 3.51 -2.33
C PRO A 67 15.75 3.24 -1.09
N GLN A 68 16.59 2.18 -1.09
CA GLN A 68 17.48 1.88 0.04
C GLN A 68 18.53 2.99 0.24
N GLN A 69 19.08 3.53 -0.85
CA GLN A 69 20.02 4.63 -0.78
C GLN A 69 19.32 5.95 -0.38
N ALA A 70 18.08 6.15 -0.85
CA ALA A 70 17.26 7.29 -0.46
C ALA A 70 17.00 7.32 1.05
N ILE A 71 16.73 6.16 1.69
CA ILE A 71 16.58 6.04 3.15
C ILE A 71 17.82 6.58 3.87
N ALA A 72 19.03 6.24 3.41
CA ALA A 72 20.27 6.75 4.01
C ALA A 72 20.36 8.27 3.87
N ALA A 73 20.05 8.83 2.69
CA ALA A 73 20.10 10.27 2.46
C ALA A 73 19.07 11.03 3.33
N PHE A 74 17.82 10.51 3.45
CA PHE A 74 16.80 11.12 4.32
C PHE A 74 17.21 11.08 5.80
N ASN A 75 17.85 10.00 6.27
CA ASN A 75 18.39 9.92 7.62
C ASN A 75 19.49 10.96 7.86
N GLN A 76 20.38 11.20 6.88
CA GLN A 76 21.38 12.27 6.98
C GLN A 76 20.72 13.66 7.05
N ALA A 77 19.67 13.89 6.26
CA ALA A 77 18.92 15.14 6.33
C ALA A 77 18.30 15.36 7.73
N ILE A 78 17.72 14.31 8.32
CA ILE A 78 17.12 14.33 9.67
C ILE A 78 18.17 14.55 10.76
N GLN A 79 19.35 13.95 10.64
CA GLN A 79 20.46 14.16 11.60
C GLN A 79 20.94 15.60 11.60
N LEU A 80 20.98 16.25 10.43
CA LEU A 80 21.41 17.64 10.28
C LEU A 80 20.32 18.64 10.69
N ASP A 81 19.06 18.36 10.40
CA ASP A 81 17.92 19.18 10.80
C ASP A 81 16.74 18.28 11.24
N PRO A 82 16.63 17.95 12.53
CA PRO A 82 15.52 17.18 13.08
C PRO A 82 14.15 17.89 12.98
N SER A 83 14.12 19.17 12.61
CA SER A 83 12.87 19.92 12.40
C SER A 83 12.37 19.88 10.95
N LEU A 84 13.02 19.11 10.07
CA LEU A 84 12.67 19.02 8.65
C LEU A 84 11.59 17.95 8.42
N ALA A 85 10.33 18.30 8.64
CA ALA A 85 9.19 17.39 8.45
C ALA A 85 9.16 16.69 7.08
N PRO A 86 9.50 17.35 5.95
CA PRO A 86 9.58 16.67 4.65
C PRO A 86 10.59 15.52 4.60
N ALA A 87 11.68 15.55 5.38
CA ALA A 87 12.65 14.46 5.41
C ALA A 87 12.06 13.20 6.06
N TYR A 88 11.36 13.34 7.18
CA TYR A 88 10.63 12.22 7.81
C TYR A 88 9.53 11.67 6.91
N TYR A 89 8.77 12.53 6.26
CA TYR A 89 7.72 12.13 5.33
C TYR A 89 8.27 11.29 4.16
N ASN A 90 9.34 11.77 3.51
CA ASN A 90 9.96 11.06 2.39
C ASN A 90 10.69 9.79 2.84
N LEU A 91 11.26 9.77 4.06
CA LEU A 91 11.78 8.55 4.69
C LEU A 91 10.66 7.51 4.83
N GLY A 92 9.47 7.92 5.30
CA GLY A 92 8.31 7.04 5.41
C GLY A 92 7.88 6.46 4.06
N LEU A 93 7.86 7.25 3.00
CA LEU A 93 7.55 6.78 1.65
C LEU A 93 8.59 5.76 1.15
N ALA A 94 9.88 6.03 1.34
CA ALA A 94 10.96 5.13 0.94
C ALA A 94 10.92 3.80 1.71
N LEU A 95 10.69 3.85 3.03
CA LEU A 95 10.55 2.67 3.88
C LEU A 95 9.36 1.80 3.46
N ARG A 96 8.21 2.42 3.16
CA ARG A 96 7.04 1.72 2.65
C ARG A 96 7.32 1.05 1.30
N GLN A 97 8.04 1.71 0.41
CA GLN A 97 8.42 1.15 -0.90
C GLN A 97 9.28 -0.11 -0.78
N VAL A 98 10.11 -0.21 0.27
CA VAL A 98 10.91 -1.41 0.55
C VAL A 98 10.22 -2.42 1.48
N GLY A 99 8.92 -2.24 1.76
CA GLY A 99 8.11 -3.15 2.57
C GLY A 99 8.28 -3.01 4.09
N GLN A 100 9.00 -1.99 4.57
CA GLN A 100 9.22 -1.74 6.01
C GLN A 100 8.06 -0.91 6.58
N LEU A 101 6.90 -1.55 6.76
CA LEU A 101 5.64 -0.85 7.08
C LEU A 101 5.67 -0.16 8.45
N GLN A 102 6.18 -0.83 9.51
CA GLN A 102 6.23 -0.23 10.85
C GLN A 102 7.21 0.95 10.91
N PRO A 103 8.48 0.84 10.43
CA PRO A 103 9.36 2.01 10.33
C PRO A 103 8.79 3.16 9.48
N ALA A 104 8.02 2.84 8.42
CA ALA A 104 7.35 3.87 7.62
C ALA A 104 6.28 4.61 8.43
N ALA A 105 5.45 3.89 9.20
CA ALA A 105 4.45 4.51 10.09
C ALA A 105 5.12 5.41 11.13
N ASP A 106 6.22 4.97 11.75
CA ASP A 106 6.98 5.74 12.72
C ASP A 106 7.56 7.03 12.09
N ALA A 107 8.06 6.95 10.87
CA ALA A 107 8.58 8.11 10.13
C ALA A 107 7.45 9.10 9.80
N PHE A 108 6.29 8.64 9.31
CA PHE A 108 5.12 9.50 9.08
C PHE A 108 4.62 10.13 10.38
N TYR A 109 4.59 9.36 11.48
CA TYR A 109 4.23 9.90 12.78
C TYR A 109 5.19 11.02 13.22
N ARG A 110 6.51 10.83 13.07
CA ARG A 110 7.49 11.88 13.34
C ARG A 110 7.27 13.11 12.47
N ALA A 111 6.95 12.95 11.18
CA ALA A 111 6.58 14.07 10.31
C ALA A 111 5.40 14.88 10.88
N THR A 112 4.36 14.21 11.43
CA THR A 112 3.20 14.89 12.05
C THR A 112 3.54 15.58 13.37
N GLN A 113 4.54 15.08 14.11
CA GLN A 113 5.01 15.73 15.34
C GLN A 113 5.81 17.00 15.04
N VAL A 114 6.63 16.97 13.99
CA VAL A 114 7.43 18.12 13.55
C VAL A 114 6.57 19.19 12.89
N ASP A 115 5.63 18.77 12.03
CA ASP A 115 4.64 19.67 11.43
C ASP A 115 3.21 19.15 11.68
N PRO A 116 2.52 19.64 12.72
CA PRO A 116 1.15 19.25 13.05
C PRO A 116 0.08 19.66 12.01
N LYS A 117 0.47 20.40 10.95
CA LYS A 117 -0.40 20.79 9.85
C LYS A 117 -0.14 20.01 8.56
N PHE A 118 0.78 19.05 8.59
CA PHE A 118 1.16 18.27 7.41
C PHE A 118 0.11 17.21 7.08
N ALA A 119 -0.96 17.60 6.40
CA ALA A 119 -2.09 16.73 6.06
C ALA A 119 -1.70 15.42 5.35
N LEU A 120 -0.73 15.49 4.41
CA LEU A 120 -0.23 14.31 3.69
C LEU A 120 0.48 13.31 4.61
N ALA A 121 1.20 13.77 5.64
CA ALA A 121 1.85 12.89 6.61
C ALA A 121 0.78 12.13 7.43
N TYR A 122 -0.27 12.81 7.89
CA TYR A 122 -1.41 12.16 8.56
C TYR A 122 -2.11 11.14 7.66
N ALA A 123 -2.31 11.46 6.38
CA ALA A 123 -2.97 10.55 5.44
C ALA A 123 -2.13 9.29 5.16
N ASN A 124 -0.80 9.44 5.03
CA ASN A 124 0.11 8.31 4.83
C ASN A 124 0.29 7.47 6.10
N LEU A 125 0.34 8.10 7.27
CA LEU A 125 0.32 7.40 8.56
C LEU A 125 -0.94 6.55 8.70
N GLY A 126 -2.12 7.14 8.41
CA GLY A 126 -3.38 6.42 8.41
C GLY A 126 -3.41 5.26 7.41
N GLY A 127 -2.83 5.45 6.21
CA GLY A 127 -2.68 4.39 5.20
C GLY A 127 -1.76 3.26 5.67
N ALA A 128 -0.61 3.56 6.26
CA ALA A 128 0.31 2.55 6.79
C ALA A 128 -0.30 1.75 7.96
N LEU A 129 -1.04 2.42 8.85
CA LEU A 129 -1.77 1.78 9.94
C LEU A 129 -2.91 0.88 9.43
N LEU A 130 -3.57 1.27 8.33
CA LEU A 130 -4.58 0.45 7.68
C LEU A 130 -3.98 -0.82 7.08
N GLU A 131 -2.83 -0.74 6.42
CA GLU A 131 -2.07 -1.89 5.94
C GLU A 131 -1.62 -2.82 7.10
N GLY A 132 -1.28 -2.25 8.26
CA GLY A 132 -0.99 -2.96 9.50
C GLY A 132 -2.23 -3.44 10.27
N ASN A 133 -3.44 -3.34 9.69
CA ASN A 133 -4.73 -3.71 10.31
C ASN A 133 -5.07 -2.96 11.60
N ASN A 134 -4.46 -1.79 11.86
CA ASN A 134 -4.80 -0.93 13.00
C ASN A 134 -5.90 0.06 12.60
N LEU A 135 -7.12 -0.45 12.42
CA LEU A 135 -8.23 0.30 11.83
C LEU A 135 -8.66 1.52 12.67
N THR A 136 -8.59 1.42 14.00
CA THR A 136 -9.03 2.51 14.89
C THR A 136 -8.10 3.71 14.81
N GLN A 137 -6.79 3.48 14.89
CA GLN A 137 -5.82 4.57 14.77
C GLN A 137 -5.77 5.12 13.34
N ALA A 138 -5.89 4.25 12.32
CA ALA A 138 -5.97 4.67 10.94
C ALA A 138 -7.12 5.67 10.72
N GLU A 139 -8.33 5.37 11.24
CA GLU A 139 -9.49 6.26 11.12
C GLU A 139 -9.22 7.64 11.71
N ASN A 140 -8.65 7.70 12.92
CA ASN A 140 -8.35 8.96 13.60
C ASN A 140 -7.36 9.83 12.81
N TYR A 141 -6.26 9.25 12.31
CA TYR A 141 -5.27 9.99 11.54
C TYR A 141 -5.79 10.41 10.16
N LEU A 142 -6.57 9.55 9.49
CA LEU A 142 -7.21 9.89 8.22
C LEU A 142 -8.24 11.02 8.39
N GLN A 143 -9.01 11.00 9.48
CA GLN A 143 -9.94 12.09 9.80
C GLN A 143 -9.17 13.39 10.04
N ARG A 144 -8.05 13.35 10.79
CA ARG A 144 -7.19 14.52 10.99
C ARG A 144 -6.63 15.07 9.68
N ALA A 145 -6.24 14.20 8.76
CA ALA A 145 -5.79 14.62 7.42
C ALA A 145 -6.87 15.42 6.66
N ILE A 146 -8.13 14.98 6.72
CA ILE A 146 -9.27 15.65 6.08
C ILE A 146 -9.63 16.98 6.76
N GLU A 147 -9.49 17.07 8.09
CA GLU A 147 -9.66 18.32 8.83
C GLU A 147 -8.65 19.38 8.40
N LEU A 148 -7.39 18.95 8.14
CA LEU A 148 -6.31 19.84 7.69
C LEU A 148 -6.44 20.19 6.20
N ASP A 149 -6.81 19.22 5.36
CA ASP A 149 -7.09 19.43 3.94
C ASP A 149 -8.34 18.65 3.51
N SER A 150 -9.46 19.36 3.46
CA SER A 150 -10.77 18.81 3.10
C SER A 150 -10.89 18.37 1.63
N LYS A 151 -9.88 18.66 0.79
CA LYS A 151 -9.81 18.27 -0.62
C LYS A 151 -8.75 17.20 -0.89
N LEU A 152 -8.14 16.64 0.14
CA LEU A 152 -7.12 15.61 0.01
C LEU A 152 -7.76 14.28 -0.44
N GLY A 153 -7.85 14.06 -1.76
CA GLY A 153 -8.47 12.87 -2.37
C GLY A 153 -7.86 11.56 -1.88
N PHE A 154 -6.53 11.54 -1.65
CA PHE A 154 -5.82 10.38 -1.10
C PHE A 154 -6.30 9.97 0.30
N ALA A 155 -6.60 10.93 1.19
CA ALA A 155 -7.15 10.62 2.52
C ALA A 155 -8.56 10.00 2.40
N TYR A 156 -9.41 10.52 1.51
CA TYR A 156 -10.72 9.91 1.24
C TYR A 156 -10.61 8.50 0.63
N TYR A 157 -9.62 8.27 -0.23
CA TYR A 157 -9.38 6.93 -0.77
C TYR A 157 -9.04 5.92 0.35
N ASN A 158 -8.12 6.27 1.24
CA ASN A 158 -7.75 5.42 2.39
C ASN A 158 -8.92 5.23 3.37
N ILE A 159 -9.77 6.24 3.61
CA ILE A 159 -11.02 6.08 4.39
C ILE A 159 -11.97 5.11 3.68
N GLY A 160 -12.03 5.15 2.35
CA GLY A 160 -12.80 4.18 1.56
C GLY A 160 -12.32 2.76 1.78
N LEU A 161 -11.00 2.51 1.71
CA LEU A 161 -10.39 1.22 1.98
C LEU A 161 -10.65 0.75 3.42
N LEU A 162 -10.54 1.66 4.40
CA LEU A 162 -10.83 1.38 5.81
C LEU A 162 -12.29 0.88 6.00
N TYR A 163 -13.26 1.56 5.40
CA TYR A 163 -14.65 1.12 5.49
C TYR A 163 -14.93 -0.16 4.68
N GLN A 164 -14.21 -0.37 3.59
CA GLN A 164 -14.28 -1.63 2.84
C GLN A 164 -13.75 -2.80 3.69
N GLN A 165 -12.65 -2.61 4.42
CA GLN A 165 -12.11 -3.61 5.34
C GLN A 165 -13.04 -3.85 6.57
N LYS A 166 -13.80 -2.83 6.98
CA LYS A 166 -14.89 -2.95 7.96
C LYS A 166 -16.20 -3.51 7.36
N GLU A 167 -16.20 -3.94 6.10
CA GLU A 167 -17.35 -4.44 5.35
C GLU A 167 -18.51 -3.43 5.20
N ASP A 168 -18.29 -2.16 5.49
CA ASP A 168 -19.25 -1.07 5.29
C ASP A 168 -19.13 -0.48 3.87
N CYS A 169 -19.62 -1.23 2.87
CA CYS A 169 -19.61 -0.79 1.48
C CYS A 169 -20.33 0.54 1.26
N ARG A 170 -21.35 0.88 2.07
CA ARG A 170 -22.06 2.15 1.93
C ARG A 170 -21.15 3.34 2.25
N LYS A 171 -20.41 3.29 3.36
CA LYS A 171 -19.46 4.33 3.73
C LYS A 171 -18.25 4.34 2.80
N ALA A 172 -17.78 3.15 2.39
CA ALA A 172 -16.69 3.01 1.44
C ALA A 172 -17.01 3.74 0.12
N VAL A 173 -18.15 3.45 -0.51
CA VAL A 173 -18.59 4.11 -1.76
C VAL A 173 -18.69 5.63 -1.60
N LYS A 174 -19.22 6.12 -0.47
CA LYS A 174 -19.29 7.58 -0.20
C LYS A 174 -17.89 8.19 -0.16
N SER A 175 -16.94 7.51 0.45
CA SER A 175 -15.55 7.99 0.59
C SER A 175 -14.81 7.94 -0.74
N PHE A 176 -14.91 6.83 -1.49
CA PHE A 176 -14.33 6.72 -2.84
C PHE A 176 -14.93 7.74 -3.81
N THR A 177 -16.22 8.07 -3.70
CA THR A 177 -16.84 9.12 -4.51
C THR A 177 -16.20 10.50 -4.24
N LYS A 178 -15.87 10.79 -2.97
CA LYS A 178 -15.13 12.02 -2.63
C LYS A 178 -13.69 11.94 -3.14
N ALA A 179 -13.04 10.79 -3.06
CA ALA A 179 -11.71 10.58 -3.63
C ALA A 179 -11.70 10.88 -5.13
N MET A 180 -12.66 10.36 -5.90
CA MET A 180 -12.82 10.67 -7.33
C MET A 180 -13.03 12.16 -7.60
N LYS A 181 -13.82 12.83 -6.76
CA LYS A 181 -14.06 14.28 -6.92
C LYS A 181 -12.79 15.10 -6.79
N TYR A 182 -11.88 14.72 -5.88
CA TYR A 182 -10.65 15.47 -5.59
C TYR A 182 -9.40 14.90 -6.30
N SER A 183 -9.48 13.67 -6.83
CA SER A 183 -8.41 12.99 -7.59
C SER A 183 -9.00 12.37 -8.86
N ASN A 184 -9.46 13.21 -9.79
CA ASN A 184 -10.24 12.82 -10.97
C ASN A 184 -9.45 12.03 -12.05
N LYS A 185 -8.13 11.93 -11.90
CA LYS A 185 -7.24 11.16 -12.80
C LYS A 185 -6.89 9.77 -12.27
N ALA A 186 -7.32 9.44 -11.05
CA ALA A 186 -7.06 8.15 -10.42
C ALA A 186 -8.22 7.17 -10.72
N PRO A 187 -7.98 6.03 -11.38
CA PRO A 187 -9.02 5.04 -11.69
C PRO A 187 -9.39 4.17 -10.47
N GLU A 188 -8.48 4.05 -9.48
CA GLU A 188 -8.60 3.16 -8.34
C GLU A 188 -9.89 3.37 -7.53
N PRO A 189 -10.32 4.63 -7.19
CA PRO A 189 -11.55 4.82 -6.45
C PRO A 189 -12.79 4.31 -7.20
N ALA A 190 -12.86 4.51 -8.52
CA ALA A 190 -13.95 4.00 -9.35
C ALA A 190 -13.97 2.47 -9.37
N TYR A 191 -12.80 1.85 -9.48
CA TYR A 191 -12.65 0.39 -9.40
C TYR A 191 -13.14 -0.16 -8.05
N GLN A 192 -12.73 0.45 -6.93
CA GLN A 192 -13.15 0.04 -5.59
C GLN A 192 -14.68 0.20 -5.36
N ILE A 193 -15.28 1.25 -5.92
CA ILE A 193 -16.75 1.41 -5.95
C ILE A 193 -17.38 0.21 -6.67
N GLY A 194 -16.81 -0.21 -7.79
CA GLY A 194 -17.25 -1.38 -8.54
C GLY A 194 -17.22 -2.66 -7.71
N LEU A 195 -16.13 -2.90 -6.98
CA LEU A 195 -16.00 -4.05 -6.07
C LEU A 195 -17.04 -4.02 -4.95
N CYS A 196 -17.28 -2.87 -4.31
CA CYS A 196 -18.32 -2.72 -3.31
C CYS A 196 -19.70 -3.05 -3.88
N TYR A 197 -20.03 -2.60 -5.09
CA TYR A 197 -21.32 -2.94 -5.72
C TYR A 197 -21.40 -4.42 -6.16
N MET A 198 -20.28 -5.06 -6.51
CA MET A 198 -20.26 -6.50 -6.75
C MET A 198 -20.56 -7.28 -5.47
N GLN A 199 -19.96 -6.93 -4.35
CA GLN A 199 -20.24 -7.54 -3.05
C GLN A 199 -21.73 -7.41 -2.67
N GLU A 200 -22.33 -6.26 -2.97
CA GLU A 200 -23.77 -6.03 -2.76
C GLU A 200 -24.66 -6.65 -3.86
N ARG A 201 -24.10 -7.39 -4.82
CA ARG A 201 -24.80 -7.98 -5.99
C ARG A 201 -25.52 -6.95 -6.88
N LYS A 202 -25.12 -5.69 -6.83
CA LYS A 202 -25.65 -4.60 -7.65
C LYS A 202 -24.91 -4.50 -8.99
N LEU A 203 -24.98 -5.57 -9.80
CA LEU A 203 -24.14 -5.78 -10.99
C LEU A 203 -24.19 -4.63 -11.99
N LYS A 204 -25.37 -4.00 -12.22
CA LYS A 204 -25.47 -2.84 -13.12
C LYS A 204 -24.65 -1.64 -12.61
N LYS A 205 -24.69 -1.37 -11.28
CA LYS A 205 -23.89 -0.29 -10.69
C LYS A 205 -22.41 -0.62 -10.71
N ALA A 206 -22.04 -1.87 -10.43
CA ALA A 206 -20.66 -2.35 -10.52
C ALA A 206 -20.08 -2.15 -11.93
N THR A 207 -20.82 -2.58 -12.97
CA THR A 207 -20.41 -2.39 -14.37
C THR A 207 -20.17 -0.91 -14.71
N ASN A 208 -21.03 0.00 -14.26
CA ASN A 208 -20.86 1.43 -14.50
C ASN A 208 -19.61 1.99 -13.80
N ALA A 209 -19.33 1.55 -12.59
CA ALA A 209 -18.15 1.97 -11.83
C ALA A 209 -16.85 1.43 -12.47
N PHE A 210 -16.81 0.17 -12.92
CA PHE A 210 -15.68 -0.37 -13.66
C PHE A 210 -15.48 0.32 -15.03
N LYS A 211 -16.57 0.66 -15.74
CA LYS A 211 -16.49 1.46 -16.97
C LYS A 211 -15.90 2.84 -16.71
N GLU A 212 -16.21 3.46 -15.57
CA GLU A 212 -15.61 4.73 -15.19
C GLU A 212 -14.10 4.57 -14.90
N ALA A 213 -13.67 3.50 -14.23
CA ALA A 213 -12.26 3.20 -14.05
C ALA A 213 -11.51 3.05 -15.40
N VAL A 214 -12.12 2.32 -16.35
CA VAL A 214 -11.59 2.13 -17.71
C VAL A 214 -11.60 3.44 -18.51
N ARG A 215 -12.58 4.32 -18.30
CA ARG A 215 -12.62 5.64 -18.95
C ARG A 215 -11.44 6.50 -18.51
N ILE A 216 -11.07 6.43 -17.22
CA ILE A 216 -9.91 7.16 -16.66
C ILE A 216 -8.60 6.52 -17.11
N ASN A 217 -8.50 5.19 -17.01
CA ASN A 217 -7.35 4.42 -17.47
C ASN A 217 -7.81 3.27 -18.39
N PRO A 218 -7.73 3.43 -19.72
CA PRO A 218 -8.10 2.38 -20.66
C PRO A 218 -7.29 1.08 -20.55
N LYS A 219 -6.09 1.15 -19.93
CA LYS A 219 -5.22 0.00 -19.68
C LYS A 219 -5.32 -0.46 -18.21
N TYR A 220 -6.55 -0.65 -17.70
CA TYR A 220 -6.81 -1.14 -16.34
C TYR A 220 -7.34 -2.58 -16.40
N PRO A 221 -6.48 -3.60 -16.35
CA PRO A 221 -6.84 -4.98 -16.68
C PRO A 221 -7.89 -5.56 -15.73
N GLU A 222 -7.82 -5.25 -14.43
CA GLU A 222 -8.76 -5.75 -13.43
C GLU A 222 -10.19 -5.23 -13.68
N ALA A 223 -10.33 -3.98 -14.13
CA ALA A 223 -11.64 -3.42 -14.45
C ALA A 223 -12.24 -4.06 -15.71
N HIS A 224 -11.44 -4.28 -16.77
CA HIS A 224 -11.88 -5.03 -17.93
C HIS A 224 -12.28 -6.46 -17.58
N TYR A 225 -11.46 -7.14 -16.78
CA TYR A 225 -11.75 -8.49 -16.31
C TYR A 225 -13.09 -8.55 -15.53
N ASN A 226 -13.33 -7.63 -14.60
CA ASN A 226 -14.56 -7.62 -13.82
C ASN A 226 -15.80 -7.30 -14.69
N ILE A 227 -15.67 -6.43 -15.69
CA ILE A 227 -16.73 -6.21 -16.70
C ILE A 227 -17.01 -7.53 -17.45
N GLY A 228 -15.98 -8.23 -17.89
CA GLY A 228 -16.08 -9.52 -18.56
C GLY A 228 -16.77 -10.56 -17.69
N SER A 229 -16.39 -10.65 -16.42
CA SER A 229 -16.98 -11.57 -15.45
C SER A 229 -18.48 -11.30 -15.24
N ILE A 230 -18.89 -10.04 -15.14
CA ILE A 230 -20.31 -9.68 -15.03
C ILE A 230 -21.06 -10.06 -16.32
N LEU A 231 -20.51 -9.79 -17.49
CA LEU A 231 -21.12 -10.13 -18.76
C LEU A 231 -21.25 -11.66 -18.94
N TYR A 232 -20.23 -12.40 -18.50
CA TYR A 232 -20.25 -13.87 -18.50
C TYR A 232 -21.40 -14.42 -17.65
N THR A 233 -21.58 -13.91 -16.43
CA THR A 233 -22.69 -14.32 -15.54
C THR A 233 -24.07 -13.95 -16.09
N GLN A 234 -24.14 -13.00 -17.03
CA GLN A 234 -25.36 -12.62 -17.75
C GLN A 234 -25.61 -13.45 -19.04
N GLY A 235 -24.75 -14.44 -19.33
CA GLY A 235 -24.83 -15.25 -20.53
C GLY A 235 -24.37 -14.52 -21.80
N LYS A 236 -23.76 -13.34 -21.70
CA LYS A 236 -23.28 -12.53 -22.84
C LYS A 236 -21.82 -12.89 -23.15
N HIS A 237 -21.63 -14.13 -23.62
CA HIS A 237 -20.30 -14.74 -23.68
C HIS A 237 -19.38 -14.06 -24.69
N GLU A 238 -19.88 -13.61 -25.84
CA GLU A 238 -19.08 -12.86 -26.84
C GLU A 238 -18.60 -11.51 -26.29
N GLN A 239 -19.48 -10.79 -25.58
CA GLN A 239 -19.11 -9.50 -24.96
C GLN A 239 -18.16 -9.69 -23.77
N ALA A 240 -18.31 -10.79 -23.03
CA ALA A 240 -17.40 -11.18 -21.97
C ALA A 240 -16.00 -11.46 -22.53
N LEU A 241 -15.93 -12.25 -23.63
CA LEU A 241 -14.67 -12.56 -24.31
C LEU A 241 -13.95 -11.30 -24.77
N GLU A 242 -14.67 -10.34 -25.36
CA GLU A 242 -14.10 -9.05 -25.76
C GLU A 242 -13.53 -8.28 -24.57
N SER A 243 -14.22 -8.32 -23.42
CA SER A 243 -13.72 -7.65 -22.20
C SER A 243 -12.48 -8.34 -21.62
N PHE A 244 -12.44 -9.68 -21.62
CA PHE A 244 -11.29 -10.46 -21.21
C PHE A 244 -10.09 -10.22 -22.17
N ARG A 245 -10.34 -10.11 -23.48
CA ARG A 245 -9.30 -9.75 -24.45
C ARG A 245 -8.67 -8.39 -24.12
N LYS A 246 -9.49 -7.37 -23.82
CA LYS A 246 -8.99 -6.05 -23.40
C LYS A 246 -8.19 -6.11 -22.11
N ALA A 247 -8.58 -6.97 -21.16
CA ALA A 247 -7.80 -7.19 -19.94
C ALA A 247 -6.41 -7.77 -20.24
N ALA A 248 -6.34 -8.77 -21.15
CA ALA A 248 -5.09 -9.38 -21.60
C ALA A 248 -4.23 -8.41 -22.42
N GLU A 249 -4.83 -7.56 -23.24
CA GLU A 249 -4.11 -6.49 -23.98
C GLU A 249 -3.54 -5.42 -23.05
N ALA A 250 -4.27 -5.10 -21.97
CA ALA A 250 -3.82 -4.15 -20.97
C ALA A 250 -2.66 -4.68 -20.11
N ASN A 251 -2.69 -5.98 -19.82
CA ASN A 251 -1.62 -6.71 -19.13
C ASN A 251 -1.54 -8.15 -19.67
N PRO A 252 -0.58 -8.46 -20.55
CA PRO A 252 -0.38 -9.82 -21.08
C PRO A 252 -0.06 -10.87 -20.01
N ASP A 253 0.50 -10.48 -18.87
CA ASP A 253 0.84 -11.37 -17.76
C ASP A 253 -0.29 -11.48 -16.71
N TYR A 254 -1.55 -11.17 -17.09
CA TYR A 254 -2.71 -11.26 -16.24
C TYR A 254 -3.49 -12.57 -16.47
N PRO A 255 -3.18 -13.67 -15.76
CA PRO A 255 -3.68 -15.02 -16.06
C PRO A 255 -5.20 -15.13 -15.98
N SER A 256 -5.85 -14.37 -15.09
CA SER A 256 -7.31 -14.39 -14.92
C SER A 256 -8.05 -13.95 -16.19
N ALA A 257 -7.46 -13.09 -17.03
CA ALA A 257 -8.07 -12.70 -18.29
C ALA A 257 -8.20 -13.87 -19.25
N TYR A 258 -7.15 -14.68 -19.37
CA TYR A 258 -7.14 -15.88 -20.22
C TYR A 258 -8.03 -16.98 -19.65
N TYR A 259 -8.06 -17.12 -18.31
CA TYR A 259 -8.98 -18.03 -17.65
C TYR A 259 -10.45 -17.68 -17.93
N GLY A 260 -10.81 -16.41 -17.80
CA GLY A 260 -12.15 -15.92 -18.12
C GLY A 260 -12.51 -16.11 -19.61
N ALA A 261 -11.55 -15.84 -20.50
CA ALA A 261 -11.73 -16.11 -21.96
C ALA A 261 -11.95 -17.59 -22.23
N GLY A 262 -11.23 -18.49 -21.56
CA GLY A 262 -11.41 -19.95 -21.65
C GLY A 262 -12.81 -20.38 -21.26
N LEU A 263 -13.31 -19.84 -20.15
CA LEU A 263 -14.70 -20.10 -19.72
C LEU A 263 -15.72 -19.61 -20.78
N ALA A 264 -15.51 -18.44 -21.35
CA ALA A 264 -16.38 -17.90 -22.40
C ALA A 264 -16.36 -18.79 -23.65
N PHE A 265 -15.18 -19.23 -24.12
CA PHE A 265 -15.05 -20.14 -25.25
C PHE A 265 -15.72 -21.49 -25.01
N ILE A 266 -15.64 -22.06 -23.80
CA ILE A 266 -16.33 -23.30 -23.45
C ILE A 266 -17.86 -23.14 -23.62
N GLN A 267 -18.43 -22.04 -23.11
CA GLN A 267 -19.86 -21.75 -23.24
C GLN A 267 -20.29 -21.55 -24.71
N MET A 268 -19.40 -21.03 -25.53
CA MET A 268 -19.61 -20.85 -26.97
C MET A 268 -19.30 -22.14 -27.77
N LYS A 269 -18.94 -23.23 -27.08
CA LYS A 269 -18.53 -24.52 -27.68
C LYS A 269 -17.31 -24.43 -28.60
N GLN A 270 -16.49 -23.43 -28.42
CA GLN A 270 -15.21 -23.21 -29.13
C GLN A 270 -14.06 -23.86 -28.34
N TYR A 271 -14.11 -25.20 -28.25
CA TYR A 271 -13.22 -25.97 -27.38
C TYR A 271 -11.73 -25.86 -27.72
N PRO A 272 -11.31 -25.86 -29.01
CA PRO A 272 -9.90 -25.69 -29.38
C PRO A 272 -9.33 -24.33 -28.89
N ASP A 273 -10.12 -23.26 -29.02
CA ASP A 273 -9.72 -21.92 -28.55
C ASP A 273 -9.68 -21.87 -27.02
N ALA A 274 -10.66 -22.51 -26.36
CA ALA A 274 -10.66 -22.63 -24.90
C ALA A 274 -9.38 -23.30 -24.39
N MET A 275 -9.01 -24.45 -24.96
CA MET A 275 -7.79 -25.18 -24.57
C MET A 275 -6.54 -24.31 -24.70
N ARG A 276 -6.40 -23.60 -25.85
CA ARG A 276 -5.25 -22.75 -26.11
C ARG A 276 -5.09 -21.62 -25.06
N VAL A 277 -6.16 -20.88 -24.77
CA VAL A 277 -6.10 -19.76 -23.81
C VAL A 277 -5.98 -20.25 -22.37
N LEU A 278 -6.59 -21.39 -22.02
CA LEU A 278 -6.46 -21.99 -20.68
C LEU A 278 -5.05 -22.53 -20.44
N GLN A 279 -4.40 -23.11 -21.47
CA GLN A 279 -2.99 -23.49 -21.36
C GLN A 279 -2.12 -22.30 -21.02
N TYR A 280 -2.29 -21.19 -21.73
CA TYR A 280 -1.54 -19.97 -21.46
C TYR A 280 -1.84 -19.42 -20.05
N SER A 281 -3.11 -19.43 -19.63
CA SER A 281 -3.50 -19.05 -18.27
C SER A 281 -2.81 -19.91 -17.20
N ARG A 282 -2.81 -21.24 -17.39
CA ARG A 282 -2.14 -22.19 -16.50
C ARG A 282 -0.66 -21.86 -16.35
N ASP A 283 0.03 -21.66 -17.48
CA ASP A 283 1.46 -21.41 -17.50
C ASP A 283 1.81 -20.10 -16.78
N LEU A 284 1.00 -19.04 -16.95
CA LEU A 284 1.14 -17.79 -16.22
C LEU A 284 0.86 -17.96 -14.71
N PHE A 285 -0.16 -18.74 -14.33
CA PHE A 285 -0.41 -19.02 -12.91
C PHE A 285 0.75 -19.79 -12.27
N LEU A 286 1.36 -20.74 -12.99
CA LEU A 286 2.57 -21.47 -12.52
C LEU A 286 3.74 -20.51 -12.35
N ALA A 287 3.98 -19.61 -13.30
CA ALA A 287 5.04 -18.60 -13.21
C ALA A 287 4.86 -17.66 -12.01
N GLN A 288 3.60 -17.43 -11.58
CA GLN A 288 3.24 -16.65 -10.40
C GLN A 288 3.14 -17.50 -9.10
N ASN A 289 3.59 -18.76 -9.12
CA ASN A 289 3.51 -19.72 -8.00
C ASN A 289 2.08 -19.97 -7.50
N ASN A 290 1.06 -19.80 -8.35
CA ASN A 290 -0.34 -20.03 -8.02
C ASN A 290 -0.83 -21.40 -8.51
N GLN A 291 -0.41 -22.45 -7.81
CA GLN A 291 -0.69 -23.84 -8.14
C GLN A 291 -2.19 -24.16 -8.19
N LEU A 292 -2.97 -23.55 -7.28
CA LEU A 292 -4.42 -23.77 -7.21
C LEU A 292 -5.12 -23.37 -8.51
N TRP A 293 -4.87 -22.15 -8.98
CA TRP A 293 -5.48 -21.63 -10.20
C TRP A 293 -4.92 -22.27 -11.46
N ALA A 294 -3.63 -22.68 -11.43
CA ALA A 294 -3.06 -23.49 -12.50
C ALA A 294 -3.78 -24.83 -12.65
N SER A 295 -4.05 -25.54 -11.54
CA SER A 295 -4.80 -26.77 -11.52
C SER A 295 -6.25 -26.58 -12.01
N ASN A 296 -6.90 -25.50 -11.63
CA ASN A 296 -8.25 -25.18 -12.13
C ASN A 296 -8.27 -24.96 -13.64
N ALA A 297 -7.27 -24.28 -14.19
CA ALA A 297 -7.15 -24.09 -15.64
C ALA A 297 -6.92 -25.44 -16.36
N GLU A 298 -6.09 -26.32 -15.81
CA GLU A 298 -5.86 -27.67 -16.33
C GLU A 298 -7.13 -28.50 -16.36
N GLN A 299 -7.93 -28.49 -15.28
CA GLN A 299 -9.21 -29.19 -15.21
C GLN A 299 -10.18 -28.72 -16.30
N LEU A 300 -10.26 -27.38 -16.53
CA LEU A 300 -11.11 -26.85 -17.59
C LEU A 300 -10.60 -27.24 -18.99
N MET A 301 -9.28 -27.35 -19.19
CA MET A 301 -8.70 -27.85 -20.45
C MET A 301 -9.14 -29.30 -20.70
N GLN A 302 -9.02 -30.18 -19.69
CA GLN A 302 -9.44 -31.57 -19.78
C GLN A 302 -10.94 -31.68 -20.09
N GLN A 303 -11.77 -30.84 -19.44
CA GLN A 303 -13.19 -30.76 -19.72
C GLN A 303 -13.46 -30.33 -21.17
N ALA A 304 -12.80 -29.29 -21.68
CA ALA A 304 -12.94 -28.84 -23.06
C ALA A 304 -12.51 -29.92 -24.06
N GLN A 305 -11.42 -30.65 -23.74
CA GLN A 305 -10.95 -31.75 -24.53
C GLN A 305 -11.98 -32.89 -24.62
N SER A 306 -12.59 -33.26 -23.50
CA SER A 306 -13.63 -34.32 -23.48
C SER A 306 -14.81 -33.99 -24.36
N PHE A 307 -15.25 -32.74 -24.41
CA PHE A 307 -16.31 -32.27 -25.29
C PHE A 307 -15.92 -32.33 -26.79
N THR A 308 -14.66 -32.12 -27.12
CA THR A 308 -14.18 -32.23 -28.51
C THR A 308 -14.34 -33.64 -29.06
N TYR A 309 -14.12 -34.69 -28.23
CA TYR A 309 -14.25 -36.08 -28.65
C TYR A 309 -15.70 -36.55 -28.74
N GLN A 310 -16.67 -35.87 -28.11
CA GLN A 310 -18.08 -36.21 -28.15
C GLN A 310 -18.80 -35.65 -29.38
N ILE A 311 -18.21 -34.77 -30.14
CA ILE A 311 -18.77 -34.24 -31.38
C ILE A 311 -18.41 -35.22 -32.51
N PRO A 312 -19.36 -35.97 -33.12
CA PRO A 312 -19.04 -36.81 -34.25
C PRO A 312 -18.48 -35.99 -35.43
N PRO A 313 -17.48 -36.51 -36.17
CA PRO A 313 -16.93 -35.81 -37.30
C PRO A 313 -18.10 -35.53 -38.29
N ARG A 314 -18.17 -34.26 -38.73
CA ARG A 314 -19.11 -33.83 -39.79
C ARG A 314 -18.69 -34.36 -41.12
#